data_3c864742672f3b1c04a4e6f673a165ce
#
_entry.id   3c864742672f3b1c04a4e6f673a165ce
#
_cell.length_a   1.000
_cell.length_b   1.000
_cell.length_c   1.000
_cell.angle_alpha   90.00
_cell.angle_beta   90.00
_cell.angle_gamma   90.00
#
_symmetry.space_group_name_H-M   'P 1'
#
loop_
_entity.id
_entity.type
_entity.pdbx_description
1 polymer ?
#
loop_
_entity_poly.entity_id
_entity_poly.type
_entity_poly.pdbx_seq_one_letter_code
_entity_poly.pdbx_strand_id
1 'polypeptide(L)'
;MPVSAKGAIALILVIGSLFAIHAEAQAQTGRASWYALTSKTASGEPCDPNALTAAHRSLPFGTRVKVENLKNGREVVVRINDRGPFVGGRVIDLTRAAAGKLGFLKAGTAMVKITILS
;
A
#
# COMPACT_ATOMS: atom_id res chain seq x y z
N MET A 1 -7.82 -47.52 -12.63
CA MET A 1 -7.42 -46.58 -11.67
C MET A 1 -7.70 -45.13 -12.00
N PRO A 2 -8.82 -44.86 -12.62
CA PRO A 2 -9.19 -43.48 -12.94
C PRO A 2 -9.40 -42.59 -11.72
N VAL A 3 -9.61 -43.15 -10.54
CA VAL A 3 -9.88 -42.42 -9.30
C VAL A 3 -8.65 -41.62 -8.82
N SER A 4 -7.42 -42.15 -8.96
CA SER A 4 -6.21 -41.46 -8.53
C SER A 4 -5.91 -40.25 -9.39
N ALA A 5 -6.16 -40.27 -10.68
CA ALA A 5 -5.97 -39.13 -11.57
C ALA A 5 -6.91 -37.97 -11.21
N LYS A 6 -8.16 -38.25 -10.85
CA LYS A 6 -9.12 -37.22 -10.43
C LYS A 6 -8.70 -36.55 -9.11
N GLY A 7 -8.16 -37.32 -8.17
CA GLY A 7 -7.66 -36.78 -6.91
C GLY A 7 -6.49 -35.84 -7.10
N ALA A 8 -5.58 -36.14 -8.01
CA ALA A 8 -4.43 -35.29 -8.31
C ALA A 8 -4.88 -33.96 -8.92
N ILE A 9 -5.86 -33.94 -9.80
CA ILE A 9 -6.41 -32.71 -10.41
C ILE A 9 -7.05 -31.82 -9.33
N ALA A 10 -7.82 -32.39 -8.42
CA ALA A 10 -8.46 -31.65 -7.33
C ALA A 10 -7.42 -30.98 -6.43
N LEU A 11 -6.30 -31.64 -6.16
CA LEU A 11 -5.22 -31.11 -5.34
C LEU A 11 -4.58 -29.86 -5.99
N ILE A 12 -4.36 -29.87 -7.29
CA ILE A 12 -3.79 -28.74 -8.04
C ILE A 12 -4.73 -27.52 -7.96
N LEU A 13 -6.03 -27.71 -8.06
CA LEU A 13 -7.02 -26.63 -7.95
C LEU A 13 -7.01 -25.97 -6.57
N VAL A 14 -6.85 -26.75 -5.51
CA VAL A 14 -6.75 -26.23 -4.14
C VAL A 14 -5.52 -25.36 -3.98
N ILE A 15 -4.36 -25.74 -4.52
CA ILE A 15 -3.14 -24.95 -4.48
C ILE A 15 -3.33 -23.61 -5.21
N GLY A 16 -3.97 -23.61 -6.37
CA GLY A 16 -4.27 -22.39 -7.12
C GLY A 16 -5.15 -21.43 -6.33
N SER A 17 -6.16 -21.92 -5.62
CA SER A 17 -7.01 -21.09 -4.77
C SER A 17 -6.26 -20.46 -3.62
N LEU A 18 -5.31 -21.16 -2.99
CA LEU A 18 -4.49 -20.62 -1.92
C LEU A 18 -3.59 -19.46 -2.40
N PHE A 19 -3.04 -19.55 -3.60
CA PHE A 19 -2.26 -18.45 -4.18
C PHE A 19 -3.09 -17.20 -4.39
N ALA A 20 -4.31 -17.32 -4.89
CA ALA A 20 -5.20 -16.19 -5.11
C ALA A 20 -5.54 -15.49 -3.78
N ILE A 21 -5.86 -16.23 -2.74
CA ILE A 21 -6.15 -15.69 -1.40
C ILE A 21 -4.95 -14.97 -0.83
N HIS A 22 -3.75 -15.50 -0.99
CA HIS A 22 -2.53 -14.91 -0.48
C HIS A 22 -2.22 -13.56 -1.16
N ALA A 23 -2.44 -13.45 -2.47
CA ALA A 23 -2.25 -12.20 -3.21
C ALA A 23 -3.18 -11.09 -2.69
N GLU A 24 -4.43 -11.40 -2.40
CA GLU A 24 -5.39 -10.44 -1.85
C GLU A 24 -5.04 -10.00 -0.42
N ALA A 25 -4.45 -10.88 0.39
CA ALA A 25 -4.04 -10.57 1.75
C ALA A 25 -2.96 -9.50 1.83
N GLN A 26 -2.28 -9.16 0.72
CA GLN A 26 -1.27 -8.10 0.66
C GLN A 26 -1.85 -6.72 0.34
N ALA A 27 -3.15 -6.61 0.14
CA ALA A 27 -3.82 -5.34 -0.12
C ALA A 27 -4.50 -4.83 1.15
N GLN A 28 -4.51 -3.51 1.32
CA GLN A 28 -5.15 -2.82 2.44
C GLN A 28 -5.91 -1.62 1.90
N THR A 29 -7.14 -1.41 2.38
CA THR A 29 -7.96 -0.26 2.02
C THR A 29 -8.19 0.60 3.25
N GLY A 30 -8.15 1.91 3.07
CA GLY A 30 -8.39 2.87 4.15
C GLY A 30 -8.13 4.28 3.68
N ARG A 31 -8.16 5.22 4.63
CA ARG A 31 -7.96 6.63 4.33
C ARG A 31 -6.49 6.98 4.31
N ALA A 32 -6.08 7.75 3.28
CA ALA A 32 -4.78 8.38 3.20
C ALA A 32 -4.90 9.86 3.55
N SER A 33 -3.83 10.42 4.11
CA SER A 33 -3.63 11.87 4.20
C SER A 33 -2.24 12.21 3.65
N TRP A 34 -1.85 13.49 3.68
CA TRP A 34 -0.52 13.90 3.25
C TRP A 34 0.10 14.93 4.20
N TYR A 35 1.41 15.03 4.15
CA TYR A 35 2.19 15.96 4.95
C TYR A 35 3.32 16.58 4.13
N ALA A 36 3.81 17.74 4.56
CA ALA A 36 4.90 18.47 3.91
C ALA A 36 5.93 18.90 4.95
N LEU A 37 6.52 17.91 5.63
CA LEU A 37 7.55 18.13 6.64
C LEU A 37 8.93 17.95 6.01
N THR A 38 9.93 18.62 6.58
CA THR A 38 11.34 18.48 6.19
C THR A 38 12.18 17.90 7.31
N SER A 39 11.55 17.54 8.42
CA SER A 39 12.22 16.93 9.56
C SER A 39 12.65 15.48 9.27
N LYS A 40 13.47 14.93 10.15
CA LYS A 40 13.94 13.57 10.04
C LYS A 40 12.76 12.59 10.26
N THR A 41 12.66 11.57 9.38
CA THR A 41 11.68 10.51 9.50
C THR A 41 12.14 9.43 10.49
N ALA A 42 11.26 8.49 10.81
CA ALA A 42 11.59 7.37 11.71
C ALA A 42 12.71 6.48 11.17
N SER A 43 12.88 6.41 9.85
CA SER A 43 14.00 5.68 9.23
C SER A 43 15.35 6.37 9.40
N GLY A 44 15.36 7.63 9.83
CA GLY A 44 16.57 8.46 9.92
C GLY A 44 16.84 9.29 8.69
N GLU A 45 16.14 9.06 7.59
CA GLU A 45 16.29 9.88 6.39
C GLU A 45 15.46 11.16 6.53
N PRO A 46 15.92 12.32 6.03
CA PRO A 46 15.10 13.53 6.02
C PRO A 46 13.85 13.33 5.17
N CYS A 47 12.73 13.92 5.59
CA CYS A 47 11.54 13.95 4.76
C CYS A 47 11.73 14.96 3.63
N ASP A 48 11.47 14.53 2.40
CA ASP A 48 11.46 15.40 1.22
C ASP A 48 10.03 15.43 0.67
N PRO A 49 9.32 16.57 0.81
CA PRO A 49 7.94 16.70 0.30
C PRO A 49 7.80 16.47 -1.21
N ASN A 50 8.90 16.57 -1.95
CA ASN A 50 8.91 16.38 -3.40
C ASN A 50 9.28 14.95 -3.82
N ALA A 51 9.65 14.10 -2.88
CA ALA A 51 9.92 12.68 -3.13
C ALA A 51 8.64 11.84 -3.01
N LEU A 52 8.65 10.63 -3.54
CA LEU A 52 7.52 9.70 -3.47
C LEU A 52 7.74 8.72 -2.32
N THR A 53 7.47 9.18 -1.10
CA THR A 53 7.61 8.38 0.12
C THR A 53 6.37 8.50 0.99
N ALA A 54 6.29 7.65 2.01
CA ALA A 54 5.13 7.61 2.87
C ALA A 54 5.45 7.03 4.25
N ALA A 55 4.55 7.29 5.21
CA ALA A 55 4.54 6.68 6.51
C ALA A 55 3.53 5.55 6.56
N HIS A 56 3.90 4.44 7.16
CA HIS A 56 3.04 3.31 7.45
C HIS A 56 3.37 2.77 8.84
N ARG A 57 2.34 2.19 9.52
CA ARG A 57 2.48 1.77 10.92
C ARG A 57 3.49 0.65 11.11
N SER A 58 3.59 -0.30 10.17
CA SER A 58 4.29 -1.55 10.40
C SER A 58 5.12 -2.07 9.23
N LEU A 59 4.88 -1.63 8.00
CA LEU A 59 5.67 -2.11 6.87
C LEU A 59 7.14 -1.74 7.03
N PRO A 60 8.08 -2.64 6.74
CA PRO A 60 9.50 -2.33 6.85
C PRO A 60 9.89 -1.11 6.03
N PHE A 61 10.86 -0.33 6.54
CA PHE A 61 11.41 0.78 5.77
C PHE A 61 12.02 0.26 4.47
N GLY A 62 11.78 0.98 3.39
CA GLY A 62 12.19 0.57 2.06
C GLY A 62 11.14 -0.23 1.29
N THR A 63 10.06 -0.66 1.96
CA THR A 63 8.97 -1.35 1.27
C THR A 63 8.36 -0.43 0.22
N ARG A 64 8.16 -0.95 -0.98
CA ARG A 64 7.49 -0.22 -2.06
C ARG A 64 6.05 -0.65 -2.13
N VAL A 65 5.15 0.32 -2.17
CA VAL A 65 3.72 0.07 -2.25
C VAL A 65 3.11 0.88 -3.38
N LYS A 66 2.15 0.28 -4.07
CA LYS A 66 1.30 0.98 -5.01
C LYS A 66 0.09 1.53 -4.26
N VAL A 67 -0.17 2.81 -4.40
CA VAL A 67 -1.31 3.48 -3.78
C VAL A 67 -2.27 3.90 -4.89
N GLU A 68 -3.51 3.47 -4.78
CA GLU A 68 -4.57 3.80 -5.74
C GLU A 68 -5.61 4.67 -5.06
N ASN A 69 -5.91 5.84 -5.64
CA ASN A 69 -7.03 6.66 -5.21
C ASN A 69 -8.33 6.07 -5.78
N LEU A 70 -9.17 5.55 -4.91
CA LEU A 70 -10.38 4.83 -5.32
C LEU A 70 -11.43 5.74 -5.96
N LYS A 71 -11.34 7.05 -5.77
CA LYS A 71 -12.27 8.01 -6.34
C LYS A 71 -12.00 8.29 -7.82
N ASN A 72 -10.74 8.34 -8.23
CA ASN A 72 -10.35 8.72 -9.59
C ASN A 72 -9.51 7.68 -10.33
N GLY A 73 -9.12 6.58 -9.66
CA GLY A 73 -8.33 5.51 -10.26
C GLY A 73 -6.85 5.81 -10.46
N ARG A 74 -6.37 7.00 -10.05
CA ARG A 74 -4.94 7.33 -10.16
C ARG A 74 -4.11 6.48 -9.22
N GLU A 75 -2.89 6.17 -9.66
CA GLU A 75 -1.96 5.33 -8.91
C GLU A 75 -0.60 6.00 -8.80
N VAL A 76 0.11 5.71 -7.71
CA VAL A 76 1.50 6.10 -7.51
C VAL A 76 2.21 5.01 -6.71
N VAL A 77 3.50 4.81 -6.98
CA VAL A 77 4.34 3.92 -6.18
C VAL A 77 5.14 4.78 -5.21
N VAL A 78 5.10 4.43 -3.92
CA VAL A 78 5.83 5.13 -2.87
C VAL A 78 6.70 4.16 -2.09
N ARG A 79 7.74 4.68 -1.44
CA ARG A 79 8.63 3.92 -0.57
C ARG A 79 8.33 4.29 0.89
N ILE A 80 8.17 3.31 1.74
CA ILE A 80 7.92 3.53 3.17
C ILE A 80 9.23 3.94 3.84
N ASN A 81 9.21 5.09 4.51
CA ASN A 81 10.38 5.59 5.24
C ASN A 81 10.04 6.19 6.62
N ASP A 82 8.78 6.14 7.02
CA ASP A 82 8.35 6.75 8.28
C ASP A 82 7.28 5.87 8.95
N ARG A 83 6.95 6.20 10.20
CA ARG A 83 5.94 5.51 11.00
C ARG A 83 4.71 6.38 11.23
N GLY A 84 3.57 5.75 11.30
CA GLY A 84 2.24 6.34 11.37
C GLY A 84 1.45 6.03 10.11
N PRO A 85 0.24 6.54 9.98
CA PRO A 85 -0.50 7.37 10.93
C PRO A 85 -1.01 6.57 12.14
N PHE A 86 -1.16 7.27 13.27
CA PHE A 86 -1.70 6.67 14.49
C PHE A 86 -3.13 7.16 14.79
N VAL A 87 -3.83 7.54 13.74
CA VAL A 87 -5.23 7.98 13.78
C VAL A 87 -6.11 6.88 13.20
N GLY A 88 -7.20 6.56 13.88
CA GLY A 88 -8.12 5.52 13.45
C GLY A 88 -8.68 5.77 12.04
N GLY A 89 -8.75 4.70 11.23
CA GLY A 89 -9.24 4.77 9.86
C GLY A 89 -8.23 5.23 8.82
N ARG A 90 -7.11 5.83 9.23
CA ARG A 90 -6.02 6.21 8.31
C ARG A 90 -5.00 5.09 8.25
N VAL A 91 -4.59 4.73 7.05
CA VAL A 91 -3.66 3.61 6.81
C VAL A 91 -2.31 4.05 6.29
N ILE A 92 -2.21 5.24 5.68
CA ILE A 92 -0.98 5.74 5.08
C ILE A 92 -0.99 7.27 5.08
N ASP A 93 0.16 7.87 5.35
CA ASP A 93 0.39 9.31 5.19
C ASP A 93 1.42 9.52 4.08
N LEU A 94 1.04 10.26 3.05
CA LEU A 94 1.84 10.45 1.84
C LEU A 94 2.55 11.79 1.86
N THR A 95 3.64 11.89 1.10
CA THR A 95 4.26 13.19 0.83
C THR A 95 3.34 14.02 -0.06
N ARG A 96 3.58 15.34 -0.08
CA ARG A 96 2.87 16.26 -0.95
C ARG A 96 2.93 15.83 -2.41
N ALA A 97 4.11 15.43 -2.90
CA ALA A 97 4.28 15.00 -4.28
C ALA A 97 3.41 13.78 -4.61
N ALA A 98 3.37 12.78 -3.73
CA ALA A 98 2.53 11.60 -3.92
C ALA A 98 1.04 11.95 -3.93
N ALA A 99 0.60 12.77 -2.98
CA ALA A 99 -0.79 13.24 -2.91
C ALA A 99 -1.18 14.04 -4.16
N GLY A 100 -0.26 14.84 -4.69
CA GLY A 100 -0.47 15.59 -5.93
C GLY A 100 -0.69 14.67 -7.12
N LYS A 101 0.10 13.62 -7.25
CA LYS A 101 -0.08 12.62 -8.31
C LYS A 101 -1.40 11.88 -8.19
N LEU A 102 -1.87 11.65 -6.96
CA LEU A 102 -3.16 11.00 -6.71
C LEU A 102 -4.36 11.96 -6.80
N GLY A 103 -4.09 13.26 -6.86
CA GLY A 103 -5.15 14.25 -7.10
C GLY A 103 -5.97 14.62 -5.87
N PHE A 104 -5.41 14.53 -4.64
CA PHE A 104 -6.19 14.88 -3.45
C PHE A 104 -5.56 15.97 -2.55
N LEU A 105 -4.66 16.80 -3.11
CA LEU A 105 -4.05 17.88 -2.32
C LEU A 105 -5.09 18.78 -1.64
N LYS A 106 -6.11 19.22 -2.39
CA LYS A 106 -7.16 20.09 -1.86
C LYS A 106 -8.03 19.39 -0.83
N ALA A 107 -8.44 18.17 -1.13
CA ALA A 107 -9.30 17.41 -0.23
C ALA A 107 -8.58 17.04 1.08
N GLY A 108 -7.27 16.93 1.04
CA GLY A 108 -6.45 16.59 2.21
C GLY A 108 -6.43 15.11 2.57
N THR A 109 -7.48 14.39 2.25
CA THR A 109 -7.62 12.94 2.47
C THR A 109 -8.28 12.28 1.28
N ALA A 110 -8.07 10.97 1.13
CA ALA A 110 -8.71 10.16 0.10
C ALA A 110 -8.82 8.71 0.57
N MET A 111 -9.85 8.02 0.12
CA MET A 111 -9.90 6.56 0.27
C MET A 111 -8.98 5.93 -0.76
N VAL A 112 -8.08 5.09 -0.30
CA VAL A 112 -7.07 4.45 -1.13
C VAL A 112 -7.03 2.95 -0.89
N LYS A 113 -6.52 2.24 -1.90
CA LYS A 113 -6.09 0.86 -1.79
C LYS A 113 -4.58 0.84 -1.91
N ILE A 114 -3.90 0.23 -0.94
CA ILE A 114 -2.45 0.05 -1.00
C ILE A 114 -2.14 -1.42 -1.26
N THR A 115 -1.15 -1.66 -2.12
CA THR A 115 -0.71 -3.01 -2.50
C THR A 115 0.80 -3.08 -2.36
N ILE A 116 1.29 -4.05 -1.61
CA ILE A 116 2.73 -4.25 -1.40
C ILE A 116 3.35 -4.79 -2.69
N LEU A 117 4.44 -4.15 -3.15
CA LEU A 117 5.15 -4.56 -4.36
C LEU A 117 6.45 -5.32 -4.04
N SER A 118 7.19 -4.84 -3.07
CA SER A 118 8.47 -5.48 -2.72
C SER A 118 9.01 -5.01 -1.37
#